data_527d59cfc75f12a8793e71c07e6ba4c1
#
_entry.id   527d59cfc75f12a8793e71c07e6ba4c1
#
_cell.length_a   1.000
_cell.length_b   1.000
_cell.length_c   1.000
_cell.angle_alpha   90.00
_cell.angle_beta   90.00
_cell.angle_gamma   90.00
#
_symmetry.space_group_name_H-M   'P 1'
#
loop_
_entity.id
_entity.type
_entity.pdbx_description
1 polymer ?
#
loop_
_entity_poly.entity_id
_entity_poly.type
_entity_poly.pdbx_seq_one_letter_code
_entity_poly.pdbx_strand_id
1 'polypeptide(L)'
;MSFNYTCGRYNKQLYNCRIKRYPDGRENITVFNQKVFNPEKWELAYGFEDEKKDSLHEYERQYNENGVRIDNLKRAKEKVFDIAFANVNLWKYMVTFTLDKTKIDRYSADEVNKRFNKWLQNSVYRKHINYVLVAEPHKDRAIHFHGLLSDGLNYKFSGLYDESGREIYDILDYPFGFARAVPIDKNTESNCCKYITKYMTKDFTKIFGKTYWAGGADLVRECEVLYDNIDFNSFNVEAVKVPNSQREVKYILKGVSI
;
A
#
# COMPACT_ATOMS: atom_id res chain seq x y z
N MET A 1 -6.53 14.31 34.74
CA MET A 1 -6.39 15.73 34.41
C MET A 1 -6.33 15.86 32.91
N SER A 2 -7.40 16.36 32.28
CA SER A 2 -7.42 16.63 30.85
C SER A 2 -6.73 17.97 30.61
N PHE A 3 -5.58 17.95 29.98
CA PHE A 3 -4.93 19.20 29.52
C PHE A 3 -5.63 19.69 28.25
N ASN A 4 -6.63 20.56 28.43
CA ASN A 4 -7.17 21.35 27.36
C ASN A 4 -6.17 22.47 27.04
N TYR A 5 -5.32 22.28 26.03
CA TYR A 5 -4.56 23.39 25.45
C TYR A 5 -5.50 24.18 24.52
N THR A 6 -6.17 25.16 25.07
CA THR A 6 -6.80 26.24 24.31
C THR A 6 -5.74 27.28 23.99
N CYS A 7 -5.02 27.11 22.90
CA CYS A 7 -4.37 28.25 22.27
C CYS A 7 -5.41 28.94 21.39
N GLY A 8 -5.82 30.15 21.79
CA GLY A 8 -6.91 30.97 21.32
C GLY A 8 -7.52 30.62 19.94
N ARG A 9 -8.77 30.22 19.94
CA ARG A 9 -9.70 29.97 18.82
C ARG A 9 -9.74 28.61 18.13
N TYR A 10 -8.86 27.64 18.42
CA TYR A 10 -8.88 26.34 17.71
C TYR A 10 -8.85 25.17 18.69
N ASN A 11 -9.94 24.40 18.72
CA ASN A 11 -9.97 23.09 19.39
C ASN A 11 -9.13 22.11 18.57
N LYS A 12 -7.86 21.95 18.90
CA LYS A 12 -7.00 20.90 18.34
C LYS A 12 -7.53 19.56 18.83
N GLN A 13 -8.20 18.81 17.98
CA GLN A 13 -8.70 17.50 18.36
C GLN A 13 -7.55 16.50 18.46
N LEU A 14 -7.23 16.10 19.68
CA LEU A 14 -6.29 15.04 19.98
C LEU A 14 -7.00 13.69 19.91
N TYR A 15 -6.37 12.70 19.30
CA TYR A 15 -6.86 11.33 19.28
C TYR A 15 -5.71 10.36 19.61
N ASN A 16 -6.04 9.15 20.06
CA ASN A 16 -5.08 8.07 20.18
C ASN A 16 -5.52 6.80 19.45
N CYS A 17 -6.66 6.84 18.77
CA CYS A 17 -7.16 5.73 17.98
C CYS A 17 -7.53 6.20 16.58
N ARG A 18 -7.00 5.52 15.56
CA ARG A 18 -7.38 5.70 14.16
C ARG A 18 -7.99 4.39 13.65
N ILE A 19 -9.21 4.48 13.16
CA ILE A 19 -9.96 3.35 12.62
C ILE A 19 -10.12 3.57 11.12
N LYS A 20 -9.65 2.65 10.31
CA LYS A 20 -9.91 2.58 8.88
C LYS A 20 -10.98 1.54 8.65
N ARG A 21 -12.14 1.96 8.15
CA ARG A 21 -13.25 1.07 7.82
C ARG A 21 -13.29 0.85 6.32
N TYR A 22 -13.28 -0.42 5.92
CA TYR A 22 -13.31 -0.84 4.53
C TYR A 22 -14.75 -1.12 4.06
N PRO A 23 -15.00 -1.11 2.73
CA PRO A 23 -16.36 -1.25 2.18
C PRO A 23 -17.10 -2.52 2.60
N ASP A 24 -16.40 -3.58 2.93
CA ASP A 24 -16.95 -4.86 3.37
C ASP A 24 -17.16 -4.96 4.90
N GLY A 25 -17.00 -3.85 5.61
CA GLY A 25 -17.18 -3.76 7.06
C GLY A 25 -15.97 -4.18 7.90
N ARG A 26 -14.87 -4.62 7.28
CA ARG A 26 -13.62 -4.87 8.01
C ARG A 26 -13.00 -3.58 8.49
N GLU A 27 -12.25 -3.66 9.58
CA GLU A 27 -11.59 -2.51 10.20
C GLU A 27 -10.11 -2.78 10.46
N ASN A 28 -9.29 -1.76 10.19
CA ASN A 28 -7.90 -1.68 10.64
C ASN A 28 -7.80 -0.59 11.70
N ILE A 29 -7.56 -0.99 12.95
CA ILE A 29 -7.51 -0.10 14.10
C ILE A 29 -6.05 0.09 14.50
N THR A 30 -5.62 1.34 14.57
CA THR A 30 -4.29 1.71 15.09
C THR A 30 -4.48 2.50 16.37
N VAL A 31 -3.97 1.96 17.49
CA VAL A 31 -4.02 2.60 18.80
C VAL A 31 -2.65 3.07 19.19
N PHE A 32 -2.53 4.34 19.56
CA PHE A 32 -1.29 4.97 20.02
C PHE A 32 -1.30 5.05 21.55
N ASN A 33 -0.17 4.79 22.21
CA ASN A 33 -0.03 4.97 23.65
C ASN A 33 -0.01 6.45 24.07
N GLN A 34 0.20 7.37 23.11
CA GLN A 34 0.16 8.82 23.32
C GLN A 34 -0.81 9.46 22.33
N LYS A 35 -1.49 10.51 22.79
CA LYS A 35 -2.39 11.29 21.91
C LYS A 35 -1.60 12.00 20.82
N VAL A 36 -2.16 12.02 19.62
CA VAL A 36 -1.62 12.68 18.42
C VAL A 36 -2.63 13.68 17.87
N PHE A 37 -2.17 14.65 17.09
CA PHE A 37 -3.05 15.62 16.44
C PHE A 37 -3.73 15.03 15.22
N ASN A 38 -5.02 15.38 15.00
CA ASN A 38 -5.71 15.03 13.78
C ASN A 38 -5.20 15.92 12.62
N PRO A 39 -4.54 15.34 11.59
CA PRO A 39 -3.97 16.10 10.49
C PRO A 39 -5.03 16.81 9.64
N GLU A 40 -6.24 16.24 9.48
CA GLU A 40 -7.31 16.83 8.66
C GLU A 40 -7.85 18.12 9.26
N LYS A 41 -7.86 18.22 10.59
CA LYS A 41 -8.32 19.45 11.28
C LYS A 41 -7.21 20.52 11.42
N TRP A 42 -5.99 20.13 11.18
CA TRP A 42 -4.86 21.07 11.15
C TRP A 42 -4.92 22.00 9.94
N GLU A 43 -5.23 21.48 8.75
CA GLU A 43 -5.34 22.30 7.52
C GLU A 43 -6.50 23.29 7.55
N LEU A 44 -7.62 22.91 8.17
CA LEU A 44 -8.78 23.81 8.37
C LEU A 44 -8.56 24.89 9.45
N ALA A 45 -7.58 24.70 10.32
CA ALA A 45 -7.31 25.61 11.43
C ALA A 45 -6.27 26.70 11.08
N TYR A 46 -5.53 26.55 10.02
CA TYR A 46 -4.47 27.48 9.60
C TYR A 46 -4.85 28.24 8.34
N GLY A 47 -5.73 29.21 8.48
CA GLY A 47 -5.80 30.35 7.57
C GLY A 47 -4.75 31.40 7.96
N PHE A 48 -3.51 30.98 8.22
CA PHE A 48 -2.40 31.87 8.50
C PHE A 48 -1.36 31.80 7.40
N GLU A 49 -1.04 32.99 6.90
CA GLU A 49 0.06 33.23 5.99
C GLU A 49 1.40 32.67 6.50
N ASP A 50 2.23 32.29 5.60
CA ASP A 50 3.42 31.45 5.61
C ASP A 50 4.59 31.85 6.56
N GLU A 51 4.40 32.58 7.64
CA GLU A 51 5.53 33.16 8.38
C GLU A 51 6.19 32.27 9.45
N LYS A 52 5.77 31.06 9.76
CA LYS A 52 6.44 30.19 10.77
C LYS A 52 6.43 28.72 10.45
N LYS A 53 6.90 28.31 9.29
CA LYS A 53 7.28 26.89 9.05
C LYS A 53 8.59 26.49 9.74
N ASP A 54 9.36 27.43 10.27
CA ASP A 54 10.74 27.21 10.71
C ASP A 54 10.94 26.82 12.19
N SER A 55 9.89 26.71 13.00
CA SER A 55 10.05 26.42 14.43
C SER A 55 9.38 25.16 14.96
N LEU A 56 8.75 24.34 14.13
CA LEU A 56 8.24 23.03 14.53
C LEU A 56 9.30 21.99 14.21
N HIS A 57 10.13 21.65 15.21
CA HIS A 57 11.11 20.57 15.25
C HIS A 57 11.60 20.16 13.86
N GLU A 58 12.81 20.51 13.56
CA GLU A 58 13.58 19.98 12.44
C GLU A 58 13.62 18.45 12.59
N TYR A 59 12.54 17.78 12.13
CA TYR A 59 12.51 16.35 12.05
C TYR A 59 13.53 15.98 10.98
N GLU A 60 14.69 15.46 11.39
CA GLU A 60 15.69 14.96 10.45
C GLU A 60 15.00 14.00 9.48
N ARG A 61 14.85 14.46 8.25
CA ARG A 61 14.23 13.69 7.18
C ARG A 61 15.15 12.51 6.87
N GLN A 62 14.75 11.32 7.28
CA GLN A 62 15.51 10.11 7.01
C GLN A 62 15.25 9.64 5.58
N TYR A 63 16.34 9.37 4.87
CA TYR A 63 16.33 8.81 3.52
C TYR A 63 16.95 7.42 3.54
N ASN A 64 16.49 6.55 2.65
CA ASN A 64 17.16 5.28 2.40
C ASN A 64 18.40 5.51 1.50
N GLU A 65 19.19 4.45 1.28
CA GLU A 65 20.40 4.48 0.44
C GLU A 65 20.14 4.96 -1.00
N ASN A 66 18.92 4.83 -1.48
CA ASN A 66 18.48 5.25 -2.82
C ASN A 66 17.80 6.64 -2.83
N GLY A 67 17.96 7.44 -1.77
CA GLY A 67 17.43 8.79 -1.69
C GLY A 67 15.90 8.88 -1.56
N VAL A 68 15.23 7.79 -1.24
CA VAL A 68 13.77 7.79 -0.97
C VAL A 68 13.52 8.09 0.49
N ARG A 69 12.69 9.08 0.75
CA ARG A 69 12.26 9.44 2.12
C ARG A 69 11.53 8.27 2.78
N ILE A 70 11.99 7.82 3.94
CA ILE A 70 11.44 6.66 4.65
C ILE A 70 9.95 6.86 5.00
N ASP A 71 9.54 8.07 5.37
CA ASP A 71 8.13 8.37 5.64
C ASP A 71 7.24 8.21 4.39
N ASN A 72 7.75 8.63 3.23
CA ASN A 72 7.03 8.47 1.98
C ASN A 72 6.87 7.00 1.62
N LEU A 73 7.88 6.18 1.90
CA LEU A 73 7.80 4.74 1.70
C LEU A 73 6.77 4.10 2.64
N LYS A 74 6.76 4.49 3.92
CA LYS A 74 5.76 4.00 4.88
C LYS A 74 4.33 4.36 4.44
N ARG A 75 4.09 5.61 4.03
CA ARG A 75 2.79 6.06 3.50
C ARG A 75 2.39 5.31 2.24
N ALA A 76 3.34 5.07 1.34
CA ALA A 76 3.07 4.31 0.12
C ALA A 76 2.71 2.85 0.43
N LYS A 77 3.41 2.19 1.36
CA LYS A 77 3.06 0.84 1.84
C LYS A 77 1.67 0.79 2.44
N GLU A 78 1.35 1.76 3.29
CA GLU A 78 0.03 1.86 3.91
C GLU A 78 -1.05 2.04 2.84
N LYS A 79 -0.84 2.92 1.86
CA LYS A 79 -1.79 3.15 0.75
C LYS A 79 -1.97 1.91 -0.13
N VAL A 80 -0.90 1.20 -0.45
CA VAL A 80 -0.96 -0.07 -1.20
C VAL A 80 -1.76 -1.11 -0.43
N PHE A 81 -1.49 -1.25 0.88
CA PHE A 81 -2.25 -2.15 1.74
C PHE A 81 -3.73 -1.77 1.77
N ASP A 82 -4.06 -0.49 1.97
CA ASP A 82 -5.44 0.00 2.04
C ASP A 82 -6.20 -0.28 0.75
N ILE A 83 -5.60 0.00 -0.42
CA ILE A 83 -6.21 -0.29 -1.72
C ILE A 83 -6.41 -1.81 -1.87
N ALA A 84 -5.38 -2.61 -1.58
CA ALA A 84 -5.48 -4.06 -1.68
C ALA A 84 -6.57 -4.62 -0.75
N PHE A 85 -6.62 -4.16 0.48
CA PHE A 85 -7.54 -4.64 1.49
C PHE A 85 -8.98 -4.15 1.28
N ALA A 86 -9.18 -2.92 0.77
CA ALA A 86 -10.51 -2.41 0.41
C ALA A 86 -11.16 -3.21 -0.74
N ASN A 87 -10.35 -3.87 -1.55
CA ASN A 87 -10.78 -4.59 -2.75
C ASN A 87 -10.52 -6.11 -2.66
N VAL A 88 -10.41 -6.65 -1.46
CA VAL A 88 -10.02 -8.05 -1.25
C VAL A 88 -10.87 -9.05 -2.03
N ASN A 89 -12.16 -8.78 -2.20
CA ASN A 89 -13.09 -9.65 -2.92
C ASN A 89 -12.88 -9.64 -4.44
N LEU A 90 -12.13 -8.67 -4.98
CA LEU A 90 -11.81 -8.59 -6.40
C LEU A 90 -10.63 -9.47 -6.79
N TRP A 91 -9.72 -9.75 -5.86
CA TRP A 91 -8.47 -10.43 -6.17
C TRP A 91 -8.66 -11.91 -6.43
N LYS A 92 -8.17 -12.37 -7.57
CA LYS A 92 -8.17 -13.78 -7.98
C LYS A 92 -6.77 -14.35 -8.05
N TYR A 93 -5.78 -13.51 -8.35
CA TYR A 93 -4.42 -13.95 -8.58
C TYR A 93 -3.39 -13.05 -7.90
N MET A 94 -2.37 -13.68 -7.33
CA MET A 94 -1.07 -13.06 -7.13
C MET A 94 -0.29 -13.16 -8.43
N VAL A 95 0.27 -12.04 -8.90
CA VAL A 95 0.93 -11.98 -10.20
C VAL A 95 2.36 -11.48 -10.12
N THR A 96 3.18 -11.99 -11.04
CA THR A 96 4.54 -11.50 -11.30
C THR A 96 4.71 -11.27 -12.79
N PHE A 97 5.04 -10.03 -13.18
CA PHE A 97 5.36 -9.66 -14.56
C PHE A 97 6.87 -9.51 -14.71
N THR A 98 7.45 -10.26 -15.62
CA THR A 98 8.88 -10.24 -15.95
C THR A 98 9.08 -9.69 -17.35
N LEU A 99 9.98 -8.72 -17.46
CA LEU A 99 10.31 -8.08 -18.74
C LEU A 99 11.39 -8.86 -19.48
N ASP A 100 11.16 -9.13 -20.76
CA ASP A 100 12.12 -9.78 -21.65
C ASP A 100 12.94 -8.73 -22.43
N LYS A 101 14.26 -8.80 -22.32
CA LYS A 101 15.21 -7.89 -22.96
C LYS A 101 15.08 -7.83 -24.50
N THR A 102 14.51 -8.86 -25.11
CA THR A 102 14.28 -8.89 -26.57
C THR A 102 13.02 -8.17 -26.99
N LYS A 103 12.12 -7.85 -26.07
CA LYS A 103 10.81 -7.24 -26.32
C LYS A 103 10.70 -5.79 -25.85
N ILE A 104 11.50 -5.44 -24.84
CA ILE A 104 11.49 -4.10 -24.22
C ILE A 104 12.84 -3.84 -23.56
N ASP A 105 13.33 -2.60 -23.62
CA ASP A 105 14.46 -2.22 -22.76
C ASP A 105 14.03 -2.21 -21.29
N ARG A 106 14.30 -3.32 -20.61
CA ARG A 106 13.90 -3.55 -19.22
C ARG A 106 14.65 -2.68 -18.20
N TYR A 107 15.65 -1.93 -18.64
CA TYR A 107 16.41 -0.98 -17.83
C TYR A 107 15.97 0.47 -18.06
N SER A 108 15.28 0.74 -19.15
CA SER A 108 14.70 2.04 -19.45
C SER A 108 13.41 2.25 -18.68
N ALA A 109 13.53 3.01 -17.61
CA ALA A 109 12.39 3.36 -16.77
C ALA A 109 11.24 3.99 -17.56
N ASP A 110 11.54 4.91 -18.47
CA ASP A 110 10.53 5.65 -19.26
C ASP A 110 9.82 4.76 -20.26
N GLU A 111 10.56 3.91 -20.99
CA GLU A 111 9.98 2.98 -21.95
C GLU A 111 9.06 1.98 -21.25
N VAL A 112 9.54 1.35 -20.16
CA VAL A 112 8.74 0.40 -19.38
C VAL A 112 7.47 1.07 -18.88
N ASN A 113 7.59 2.25 -18.24
CA ASN A 113 6.42 2.96 -17.70
C ASN A 113 5.40 3.29 -18.80
N LYS A 114 5.85 3.83 -19.94
CA LYS A 114 4.96 4.20 -21.04
C LYS A 114 4.23 3.00 -21.62
N ARG A 115 4.96 1.93 -21.95
CA ARG A 115 4.39 0.73 -22.60
C ARG A 115 3.55 -0.10 -21.65
N PHE A 116 4.04 -0.31 -20.43
CA PHE A 116 3.33 -1.10 -19.42
C PHE A 116 2.04 -0.41 -18.95
N ASN A 117 2.07 0.91 -18.69
CA ASN A 117 0.85 1.66 -18.37
C ASN A 117 -0.18 1.61 -19.50
N LYS A 118 0.25 1.75 -20.76
CA LYS A 118 -0.66 1.65 -21.89
C LYS A 118 -1.32 0.27 -21.99
N TRP A 119 -0.56 -0.79 -21.76
CA TRP A 119 -1.09 -2.15 -21.72
C TRP A 119 -2.09 -2.34 -20.59
N LEU A 120 -1.76 -1.87 -19.36
CA LEU A 120 -2.67 -1.93 -18.22
C LEU A 120 -3.97 -1.16 -18.48
N GLN A 121 -3.90 0.07 -19.03
CA GLN A 121 -5.08 0.85 -19.38
C GLN A 121 -5.96 0.15 -20.42
N ASN A 122 -5.35 -0.42 -21.46
CA ASN A 122 -6.06 -1.20 -22.46
C ASN A 122 -6.71 -2.46 -21.85
N SER A 123 -6.05 -3.11 -20.92
CA SER A 123 -6.57 -4.29 -20.23
C SER A 123 -7.73 -3.93 -19.30
N VAL A 124 -7.67 -2.80 -18.62
CA VAL A 124 -8.82 -2.28 -17.85
C VAL A 124 -10.00 -2.02 -18.79
N TYR A 125 -9.78 -1.30 -19.91
CA TYR A 125 -10.86 -0.93 -20.83
C TYR A 125 -11.48 -2.13 -21.52
N ARG A 126 -10.66 -3.08 -22.00
CA ARG A 126 -11.14 -4.19 -22.85
C ARG A 126 -11.50 -5.45 -22.10
N LYS A 127 -10.89 -5.66 -20.94
CA LYS A 127 -10.95 -6.90 -20.17
C LYS A 127 -11.46 -6.71 -18.74
N HIS A 128 -11.77 -5.47 -18.38
CA HIS A 128 -12.33 -5.08 -17.08
C HIS A 128 -11.49 -5.56 -15.87
N ILE A 129 -10.16 -5.66 -16.05
CA ILE A 129 -9.29 -6.04 -14.94
C ILE A 129 -9.20 -4.94 -13.89
N ASN A 130 -9.03 -5.36 -12.64
CA ASN A 130 -8.61 -4.51 -11.54
C ASN A 130 -7.24 -4.99 -11.07
N TYR A 131 -6.35 -4.07 -10.70
CA TYR A 131 -4.99 -4.41 -10.29
C TYR A 131 -4.43 -3.46 -9.25
N VAL A 132 -3.54 -3.99 -8.42
CA VAL A 132 -2.60 -3.24 -7.59
C VAL A 132 -1.22 -3.90 -7.70
N LEU A 133 -0.23 -3.14 -8.18
CA LEU A 133 1.09 -3.64 -8.50
C LEU A 133 2.17 -2.76 -7.85
N VAL A 134 3.26 -3.39 -7.45
CA VAL A 134 4.49 -2.74 -6.99
C VAL A 134 5.64 -3.18 -7.90
N ALA A 135 6.54 -2.26 -8.21
CA ALA A 135 7.75 -2.61 -8.96
C ALA A 135 8.87 -2.97 -8.01
N GLU A 136 9.63 -3.98 -8.36
CA GLU A 136 10.83 -4.43 -7.66
C GLU A 136 12.00 -4.48 -8.64
N PRO A 137 13.12 -3.80 -8.37
CA PRO A 137 14.35 -4.01 -9.13
C PRO A 137 14.93 -5.37 -8.75
N HIS A 138 15.14 -6.22 -9.74
CA HIS A 138 15.85 -7.48 -9.57
C HIS A 138 17.35 -7.25 -9.29
N LYS A 139 18.09 -8.28 -8.89
CA LYS A 139 19.54 -8.20 -8.61
C LYS A 139 20.35 -7.67 -9.80
N ASP A 140 19.93 -7.94 -11.02
CA ASP A 140 20.51 -7.41 -12.26
C ASP A 140 19.95 -6.03 -12.66
N ARG A 141 19.17 -5.38 -11.77
CA ARG A 141 18.47 -4.11 -11.96
C ARG A 141 17.33 -4.14 -12.99
N ALA A 142 16.98 -5.30 -13.55
CA ALA A 142 15.77 -5.43 -14.35
C ALA A 142 14.53 -5.18 -13.48
N ILE A 143 13.51 -4.58 -14.06
CA ILE A 143 12.27 -4.25 -13.36
C ILE A 143 11.33 -5.45 -13.42
N HIS A 144 10.84 -5.87 -12.27
CA HIS A 144 9.73 -6.80 -12.11
C HIS A 144 8.53 -6.10 -11.49
N PHE A 145 7.32 -6.59 -11.78
CA PHE A 145 6.13 -6.11 -11.09
C PHE A 145 5.47 -7.27 -10.36
N HIS A 146 5.14 -7.05 -9.10
CA HIS A 146 4.42 -7.99 -8.26
C HIS A 146 3.11 -7.37 -7.81
N GLY A 147 2.05 -8.17 -7.67
CA GLY A 147 0.81 -7.62 -7.14
C GLY A 147 -0.37 -8.54 -7.18
N LEU A 148 -1.55 -7.92 -7.13
CA LEU A 148 -2.85 -8.57 -7.14
C LEU A 148 -3.60 -8.19 -8.40
N LEU A 149 -4.30 -9.14 -8.97
CA LEU A 149 -5.07 -8.99 -10.19
C LEU A 149 -6.44 -9.65 -10.01
N SER A 150 -7.48 -9.00 -10.53
CA SER A 150 -8.78 -9.64 -10.70
C SER A 150 -8.78 -10.61 -11.87
N ASP A 151 -9.88 -11.28 -12.10
CA ASP A 151 -10.08 -12.04 -13.34
C ASP A 151 -10.18 -11.13 -14.58
N GLY A 152 -10.18 -11.71 -15.77
CA GLY A 152 -10.40 -11.01 -17.05
C GLY A 152 -9.32 -11.21 -18.10
N LEU A 153 -8.11 -11.66 -17.75
CA LEU A 153 -7.07 -12.01 -18.72
C LEU A 153 -7.18 -13.47 -19.15
N ASN A 154 -6.43 -13.84 -20.18
CA ASN A 154 -6.34 -15.23 -20.64
C ASN A 154 -5.22 -15.96 -19.91
N TYR A 155 -5.57 -17.02 -19.21
CA TYR A 155 -4.66 -17.82 -18.42
C TYR A 155 -4.49 -19.22 -19.04
N LYS A 156 -3.26 -19.76 -18.99
CA LYS A 156 -2.94 -21.12 -19.38
C LYS A 156 -2.12 -21.76 -18.26
N PHE A 157 -2.50 -22.95 -17.82
CA PHE A 157 -1.70 -23.72 -16.87
C PHE A 157 -0.29 -23.91 -17.43
N SER A 158 0.72 -23.54 -16.66
CA SER A 158 2.13 -23.61 -17.08
C SER A 158 2.77 -24.99 -16.93
N GLY A 159 2.06 -25.94 -16.29
CA GLY A 159 2.61 -27.24 -15.90
C GLY A 159 3.44 -27.18 -14.61
N LEU A 160 3.50 -26.03 -13.93
CA LEU A 160 4.28 -25.82 -12.72
C LEU A 160 3.38 -25.58 -11.50
N TYR A 161 3.93 -25.90 -10.35
CA TYR A 161 3.33 -25.65 -9.04
C TYR A 161 4.27 -24.79 -8.19
N ASP A 162 3.71 -24.00 -7.30
CA ASP A 162 4.49 -23.26 -6.31
C ASP A 162 4.92 -24.17 -5.13
N GLU A 163 5.66 -23.62 -4.18
CA GLU A 163 6.15 -24.35 -2.99
C GLU A 163 5.01 -24.89 -2.10
N SER A 164 3.82 -24.35 -2.21
CA SER A 164 2.60 -24.78 -1.49
C SER A 164 1.74 -25.74 -2.30
N GLY A 165 2.17 -26.14 -3.50
CA GLY A 165 1.44 -27.03 -4.39
C GLY A 165 0.31 -26.37 -5.18
N ARG A 166 0.24 -25.04 -5.24
CA ARG A 166 -0.74 -24.30 -6.04
C ARG A 166 -0.30 -24.20 -7.49
N GLU A 167 -1.26 -24.36 -8.39
CA GLU A 167 -1.02 -24.23 -9.83
C GLU A 167 -0.51 -22.85 -10.21
N ILE A 168 0.48 -22.82 -11.10
CA ILE A 168 1.00 -21.57 -11.70
C ILE A 168 0.47 -21.45 -13.11
N TYR A 169 -0.13 -20.32 -13.43
CA TYR A 169 -0.66 -20.01 -14.76
C TYR A 169 0.20 -18.96 -15.46
N ASP A 170 0.40 -19.13 -16.76
CA ASP A 170 0.96 -18.09 -17.62
C ASP A 170 -0.16 -17.15 -18.07
N ILE A 171 0.10 -15.83 -18.06
CA ILE A 171 -0.80 -14.79 -18.56
C ILE A 171 -0.48 -14.57 -20.04
N LEU A 172 -1.34 -15.03 -20.94
CA LEU A 172 -1.09 -15.01 -22.39
C LEU A 172 -1.21 -13.60 -23.02
N ASP A 173 -1.95 -12.71 -22.38
CA ASP A 173 -2.18 -11.33 -22.87
C ASP A 173 -0.98 -10.39 -22.62
N TYR A 174 0.06 -10.84 -21.92
CA TYR A 174 1.22 -10.01 -21.57
C TYR A 174 2.28 -10.01 -22.69
N PRO A 175 2.54 -8.86 -23.33
CA PRO A 175 3.38 -8.85 -24.54
C PRO A 175 4.87 -8.62 -24.28
N PHE A 176 5.27 -8.19 -23.07
CA PHE A 176 6.62 -7.67 -22.80
C PHE A 176 7.59 -8.70 -22.19
N GLY A 177 7.17 -9.94 -22.09
CA GLY A 177 7.97 -10.99 -21.50
C GLY A 177 7.11 -12.19 -21.16
N PHE A 178 7.24 -12.65 -19.92
CA PHE A 178 6.33 -13.65 -19.36
C PHE A 178 5.71 -13.12 -18.06
N ALA A 179 4.50 -13.54 -17.81
CA ALA A 179 3.80 -13.19 -16.59
C ALA A 179 3.16 -14.45 -15.99
N ARG A 180 3.31 -14.58 -14.68
CA ARG A 180 2.77 -15.71 -13.93
C ARG A 180 1.71 -15.26 -12.96
N ALA A 181 0.69 -16.09 -12.81
CA ALA A 181 -0.42 -15.91 -11.91
C ALA A 181 -0.58 -17.14 -11.02
N VAL A 182 -0.69 -16.94 -9.72
CA VAL A 182 -1.01 -17.97 -8.73
C VAL A 182 -2.38 -17.64 -8.15
N PRO A 183 -3.37 -18.56 -8.19
CA PRO A 183 -4.69 -18.33 -7.63
C PRO A 183 -4.61 -18.00 -6.13
N ILE A 184 -5.47 -17.11 -5.69
CA ILE A 184 -5.62 -16.74 -4.28
C ILE A 184 -6.75 -17.56 -3.68
N ASP A 185 -6.44 -18.29 -2.60
CA ASP A 185 -7.43 -19.03 -1.84
C ASP A 185 -8.29 -18.09 -1.01
N LYS A 186 -9.59 -18.36 -0.94
CA LYS A 186 -10.59 -17.54 -0.23
C LYS A 186 -10.27 -17.21 1.23
N ASN A 187 -9.42 -18.01 1.88
CA ASN A 187 -9.05 -17.81 3.28
C ASN A 187 -7.70 -17.09 3.44
N THR A 188 -7.02 -16.75 2.34
CA THR A 188 -5.68 -16.16 2.34
C THR A 188 -5.59 -14.77 1.69
N GLU A 189 -6.72 -14.23 1.21
CA GLU A 189 -6.75 -12.93 0.49
C GLU A 189 -6.14 -11.79 1.32
N SER A 190 -6.49 -11.73 2.61
CA SER A 190 -5.95 -10.71 3.52
C SER A 190 -4.43 -10.82 3.69
N ASN A 191 -3.90 -12.03 3.69
CA ASN A 191 -2.46 -12.28 3.76
C ASN A 191 -1.77 -11.86 2.45
N CYS A 192 -2.41 -12.07 1.30
CA CYS A 192 -1.92 -11.60 0.01
C CYS A 192 -1.83 -10.06 -0.03
N CYS A 193 -2.80 -9.35 0.55
CA CYS A 193 -2.76 -7.88 0.67
C CYS A 193 -1.57 -7.38 1.49
N LYS A 194 -1.18 -8.09 2.56
CA LYS A 194 0.04 -7.79 3.31
C LYS A 194 1.30 -8.16 2.52
N TYR A 195 1.25 -9.29 1.83
CA TYR A 195 2.40 -9.85 1.13
C TYR A 195 2.95 -8.91 0.04
N ILE A 196 2.10 -8.27 -0.77
CA ILE A 196 2.57 -7.36 -1.82
C ILE A 196 3.38 -6.19 -1.27
N THR A 197 3.14 -5.76 -0.02
CA THR A 197 3.90 -4.67 0.58
C THR A 197 5.34 -5.06 0.96
N LYS A 198 5.67 -6.38 0.99
CA LYS A 198 7.04 -6.86 1.25
C LYS A 198 8.01 -6.46 0.14
N TYR A 199 7.52 -6.39 -1.11
CA TYR A 199 8.31 -5.94 -2.27
C TYR A 199 8.69 -4.47 -2.21
N MET A 200 8.04 -3.68 -1.35
CA MET A 200 8.41 -2.30 -1.06
C MET A 200 9.43 -2.27 0.07
N THR A 201 10.65 -2.75 -0.19
CA THR A 201 11.74 -2.90 0.80
C THR A 201 12.35 -1.57 1.21
N LYS A 202 13.29 -1.60 2.18
CA LYS A 202 14.05 -0.39 2.58
C LYS A 202 14.89 0.17 1.44
N ASP A 203 15.36 -0.71 0.55
CA ASP A 203 16.18 -0.36 -0.62
C ASP A 203 15.33 0.05 -1.83
N PHE A 204 14.03 0.21 -1.61
CA PHE A 204 13.07 0.57 -2.63
C PHE A 204 13.49 1.87 -3.31
N THR A 205 13.57 1.83 -4.64
CA THR A 205 13.73 3.00 -5.49
C THR A 205 12.38 3.39 -6.09
N LYS A 206 12.15 4.69 -6.23
CA LYS A 206 11.03 5.14 -7.05
C LYS A 206 11.36 4.84 -8.51
N ILE A 207 10.73 3.82 -9.05
CA ILE A 207 10.78 3.55 -10.48
C ILE A 207 9.77 4.49 -11.13
N PHE A 208 10.21 5.37 -12.02
CA PHE A 208 9.37 6.40 -12.70
C PHE A 208 8.73 7.44 -11.77
N GLY A 209 9.34 7.74 -10.63
CA GLY A 209 8.72 8.62 -9.63
C GLY A 209 7.49 8.04 -8.94
N LYS A 210 7.09 6.81 -9.28
CA LYS A 210 5.96 6.08 -8.69
C LYS A 210 6.43 5.01 -7.72
N THR A 211 5.60 4.71 -6.74
CA THR A 211 5.83 3.66 -5.76
C THR A 211 4.96 2.44 -6.00
N TYR A 212 3.85 2.62 -6.71
CA TYR A 212 2.91 1.55 -7.06
C TYR A 212 2.03 1.95 -8.25
N TRP A 213 1.36 0.97 -8.82
CA TRP A 213 0.33 1.10 -9.86
C TRP A 213 -0.97 0.50 -9.35
N ALA A 214 -2.07 1.21 -9.51
CA ALA A 214 -3.40 0.69 -9.18
C ALA A 214 -4.41 1.22 -10.18
N GLY A 215 -5.28 0.35 -10.68
CA GLY A 215 -6.27 0.69 -11.69
C GLY A 215 -7.36 -0.36 -11.80
N GLY A 216 -8.47 0.04 -12.42
CA GLY A 216 -9.68 -0.74 -12.60
C GLY A 216 -10.91 0.10 -12.38
N ALA A 217 -12.02 -0.26 -13.01
CA ALA A 217 -13.28 0.47 -12.91
C ALA A 217 -13.94 0.30 -11.53
N ASP A 218 -13.79 -0.88 -10.94
CA ASP A 218 -14.43 -1.26 -9.67
C ASP A 218 -13.53 -1.00 -8.45
N LEU A 219 -12.33 -0.44 -8.70
CA LEU A 219 -11.32 -0.30 -7.66
C LEU A 219 -11.68 0.82 -6.67
N VAL A 220 -11.97 0.45 -5.42
CA VAL A 220 -12.10 1.38 -4.30
C VAL A 220 -10.71 1.84 -3.87
N ARG A 221 -10.48 3.15 -3.87
CA ARG A 221 -9.16 3.76 -3.60
C ARG A 221 -9.02 4.32 -2.19
N GLU A 222 -10.14 4.54 -1.52
CA GLU A 222 -10.19 5.19 -0.22
C GLU A 222 -11.08 4.39 0.74
N CYS A 223 -10.70 4.38 2.00
CA CYS A 223 -11.49 3.85 3.10
C CYS A 223 -11.96 5.01 3.99
N GLU A 224 -13.04 4.80 4.72
CA GLU A 224 -13.46 5.73 5.75
C GLU A 224 -12.41 5.75 6.88
N VAL A 225 -12.04 6.95 7.35
CA VAL A 225 -11.08 7.10 8.44
C VAL A 225 -11.77 7.80 9.60
N LEU A 226 -11.80 7.15 10.74
CA LEU A 226 -12.38 7.66 11.99
C LEU A 226 -11.28 7.84 13.04
N TYR A 227 -11.44 8.85 13.88
CA TYR A 227 -10.51 9.16 14.96
C TYR A 227 -11.25 9.14 16.29
N ASP A 228 -10.66 8.47 17.29
CA ASP A 228 -11.29 8.26 18.59
C ASP A 228 -10.22 8.29 19.72
N ASN A 229 -10.70 8.21 20.96
CA ASN A 229 -9.85 8.05 22.14
C ASN A 229 -10.30 6.81 22.90
N ILE A 230 -9.41 5.83 22.97
CA ILE A 230 -9.63 4.54 23.65
C ILE A 230 -8.51 4.22 24.62
N ASP A 231 -8.75 3.32 25.56
CA ASP A 231 -7.69 2.82 26.41
C ASP A 231 -6.72 1.96 25.61
N PHE A 232 -5.44 2.35 25.58
CA PHE A 232 -4.37 1.61 24.90
C PHE A 232 -4.25 0.17 25.40
N ASN A 233 -4.49 -0.09 26.69
CA ASN A 233 -4.33 -1.40 27.31
C ASN A 233 -5.55 -2.32 27.13
N SER A 234 -6.67 -1.80 26.64
CA SER A 234 -7.91 -2.58 26.47
C SER A 234 -7.80 -3.73 25.44
N PHE A 235 -6.75 -3.72 24.61
CA PHE A 235 -6.53 -4.75 23.59
C PHE A 235 -5.35 -5.65 23.98
N ASN A 236 -5.60 -6.96 23.96
CA ASN A 236 -4.55 -7.96 24.18
C ASN A 236 -3.77 -8.22 22.88
N VAL A 237 -3.02 -7.23 22.43
CA VAL A 237 -2.19 -7.26 21.21
C VAL A 237 -0.83 -6.70 21.54
N GLU A 238 0.22 -7.28 20.98
CA GLU A 238 1.59 -6.78 21.14
C GLU A 238 1.73 -5.34 20.63
N ALA A 239 2.42 -4.52 21.43
CA ALA A 239 2.72 -3.14 21.06
C ALA A 239 4.01 -3.08 20.24
N VAL A 240 3.98 -2.33 19.16
CA VAL A 240 5.13 -2.06 18.30
C VAL A 240 5.66 -0.67 18.60
N LYS A 241 6.94 -0.58 18.98
CA LYS A 241 7.60 0.70 19.23
C LYS A 241 7.77 1.49 17.93
N VAL A 242 7.36 2.75 17.95
CA VAL A 242 7.61 3.65 16.81
C VAL A 242 9.09 4.04 16.80
N PRO A 243 9.82 3.82 15.69
CA PRO A 243 11.25 4.16 15.62
C PRO A 243 11.53 5.61 16.00
N ASN A 244 12.61 5.82 16.76
CA ASN A 244 13.07 7.14 17.20
C ASN A 244 12.05 7.94 18.06
N SER A 245 11.14 7.27 18.72
CA SER A 245 10.17 7.93 19.60
C SER A 245 9.88 7.06 20.84
N GLN A 246 9.26 7.66 21.85
CA GLN A 246 8.70 6.94 23.02
C GLN A 246 7.30 6.38 22.72
N ARG A 247 6.81 6.56 21.48
CA ARG A 247 5.47 6.09 21.09
C ARG A 247 5.47 4.60 20.81
N GLU A 248 4.39 3.98 21.20
CA GLU A 248 4.06 2.61 20.86
C GLU A 248 2.70 2.58 20.16
N VAL A 249 2.50 1.62 19.29
CA VAL A 249 1.24 1.44 18.57
C VAL A 249 0.78 -0.01 18.68
N LYS A 250 -0.53 -0.22 18.72
CA LYS A 250 -1.16 -1.53 18.57
C LYS A 250 -1.94 -1.55 17.26
N TYR A 251 -1.75 -2.59 16.46
CA TYR A 251 -2.47 -2.80 15.21
C TYR A 251 -3.48 -3.94 15.37
N ILE A 252 -4.75 -3.67 15.06
CA ILE A 252 -5.82 -4.64 15.19
C ILE A 252 -6.57 -4.68 13.87
N LEU A 253 -6.71 -5.87 13.29
CA LEU A 253 -7.55 -6.12 12.12
C LEU A 253 -8.81 -6.84 12.59
N LYS A 254 -9.97 -6.17 12.49
CA LYS A 254 -11.26 -6.77 12.75
C LYS A 254 -11.93 -7.26 11.47
N GLY A 255 -12.71 -8.31 11.58
CA GLY A 255 -13.43 -8.91 10.45
C GLY A 255 -12.54 -9.80 9.55
N VAL A 256 -11.34 -10.12 9.99
CA VAL A 256 -10.49 -11.14 9.37
C VAL A 256 -10.66 -12.41 10.19
N SER A 257 -11.18 -13.48 9.58
CA SER A 257 -11.07 -14.82 10.16
C SER A 257 -9.59 -15.19 10.21
N ILE A 258 -9.08 -15.47 11.40
CA ILE A 258 -7.72 -15.97 11.63
C ILE A 258 -7.71 -17.46 11.33
#